data_b4e4c43b63fc50aa3374945b15f6bdca
#
_entry.id   b4e4c43b63fc50aa3374945b15f6bdca
#
_cell.length_a   1.000
_cell.length_b   1.000
_cell.length_c   1.000
_cell.angle_alpha   90.00
_cell.angle_beta   90.00
_cell.angle_gamma   90.00
#
_symmetry.space_group_name_H-M   'P 1'
#
loop_
_entity.id
_entity.type
_entity.pdbx_description
1 polymer ?
#
loop_
_entity_poly.entity_id
_entity_poly.type
_entity_poly.pdbx_seq_one_letter_code
_entity_poly.pdbx_strand_id
1 'polypeptide(L)'
;MRLTRLKTENFRNLAAVDVTPAPGVNVIYGENAQGKTNLIEAIYLLTGQKSFRAAKESDYLRFGQEVARIEAEFTCQNREKTAALAYGSKKLAWLNGVECAPSELTGEFLAVVFSPGELALIQEGPSERRAFLDGAISQVMPRYMTTLAAISRILLQRNTLITDMQKSGNAAMMEPLLETWDRSLAKVAFSICHARARFIRRLAPPAAEIYMDICKRADQPFFLSYQPSIPAPQGADWADVSPAEGEAHIRAALAAARSEDYKNYCTTLGPHRDNMEVTIAGISARNFGSQGQQRSCALALKLAQCRVMEETLGEAPIILLDDVLSELDKTRRDYFLHGEHPGQVFITCCDRGAARTLGEGAAFRMKEGQLYLPAKRAKKRKEP
;
A
#
# COMPACT_ATOMS: atom_id res chain seq x y z
N MET A 1 4.05 -11.90 11.40
CA MET A 1 2.73 -12.37 10.92
C MET A 1 2.88 -13.56 9.98
N ARG A 2 1.94 -14.51 9.99
CA ARG A 2 2.01 -15.71 9.16
C ARG A 2 0.62 -16.15 8.71
N LEU A 3 0.39 -16.22 7.40
CA LEU A 3 -0.78 -16.84 6.79
C LEU A 3 -0.66 -18.38 6.90
N THR A 4 -1.60 -19.02 7.56
CA THR A 4 -1.58 -20.48 7.79
C THR A 4 -2.50 -21.22 6.82
N ARG A 5 -3.58 -20.58 6.35
CA ARG A 5 -4.48 -21.09 5.31
C ARG A 5 -5.09 -19.96 4.52
N LEU A 6 -5.28 -20.17 3.23
CA LEU A 6 -6.02 -19.28 2.35
C LEU A 6 -7.04 -20.06 1.56
N LYS A 7 -8.28 -19.58 1.56
CA LYS A 7 -9.33 -20.07 0.67
C LYS A 7 -9.84 -18.94 -0.20
N THR A 8 -10.09 -19.23 -1.47
CA THR A 8 -10.79 -18.33 -2.38
C THR A 8 -11.85 -19.08 -3.16
N GLU A 9 -13.00 -18.44 -3.36
CA GLU A 9 -14.10 -18.96 -4.17
C GLU A 9 -14.54 -17.88 -5.15
N ASN A 10 -14.61 -18.22 -6.43
CA ASN A 10 -15.09 -17.35 -7.51
C ASN A 10 -14.42 -15.97 -7.55
N PHE A 11 -13.15 -15.90 -7.14
CA PHE A 11 -12.39 -14.65 -7.15
C PHE A 11 -11.60 -14.52 -8.47
N ARG A 12 -11.95 -13.57 -9.29
CA ARG A 12 -11.38 -13.36 -10.62
C ARG A 12 -11.42 -14.65 -11.46
N ASN A 13 -10.26 -15.20 -11.89
CA ASN A 13 -10.22 -16.49 -12.57
C ASN A 13 -10.04 -17.69 -11.63
N LEU A 14 -9.89 -17.46 -10.32
CA LEU A 14 -9.78 -18.53 -9.33
C LEU A 14 -11.18 -19.09 -9.05
N ALA A 15 -11.45 -20.34 -9.45
CA ALA A 15 -12.73 -20.97 -9.18
C ALA A 15 -12.86 -21.36 -7.71
N ALA A 16 -11.88 -22.12 -7.21
CA ALA A 16 -11.72 -22.47 -5.81
C ALA A 16 -10.23 -22.77 -5.56
N VAL A 17 -9.66 -22.15 -4.54
CA VAL A 17 -8.34 -22.45 -4.04
C VAL A 17 -8.42 -22.68 -2.55
N ASP A 18 -7.78 -23.73 -2.06
CA ASP A 18 -7.57 -24.00 -0.63
C ASP A 18 -6.12 -24.41 -0.45
N VAL A 19 -5.35 -23.60 0.24
CA VAL A 19 -3.92 -23.81 0.36
C VAL A 19 -3.41 -23.50 1.77
N THR A 20 -2.47 -24.34 2.24
CA THR A 20 -1.70 -24.16 3.47
C THR A 20 -0.28 -23.76 3.08
N PRO A 21 0.10 -22.48 3.19
CA PRO A 21 1.44 -22.03 2.85
C PRO A 21 2.50 -22.49 3.87
N ALA A 22 3.76 -22.55 3.42
CA ALA A 22 4.89 -22.73 4.32
C ALA A 22 5.18 -21.46 5.15
N PRO A 23 5.82 -21.58 6.32
CA PRO A 23 6.16 -20.42 7.15
C PRO A 23 7.07 -19.38 6.49
N GLY A 24 7.98 -19.83 5.64
CA GLY A 24 8.97 -19.00 4.95
C GLY A 24 8.52 -18.59 3.55
N VAL A 25 9.34 -18.92 2.55
CA VAL A 25 9.13 -18.52 1.16
C VAL A 25 8.17 -19.48 0.46
N ASN A 26 7.15 -18.93 -0.20
CA ASN A 26 6.15 -19.64 -0.98
C ASN A 26 6.25 -19.19 -2.45
N VAL A 27 6.60 -20.09 -3.36
CA VAL A 27 6.69 -19.78 -4.79
C VAL A 27 5.49 -20.32 -5.53
N ILE A 28 4.77 -19.44 -6.20
CA ILE A 28 3.64 -19.75 -7.09
C ILE A 28 4.14 -19.61 -8.53
N TYR A 29 4.30 -20.72 -9.24
CA TYR A 29 4.81 -20.73 -10.61
C TYR A 29 3.78 -21.24 -11.60
N GLY A 30 3.87 -20.77 -12.86
CA GLY A 30 2.99 -21.18 -13.96
C GLY A 30 3.05 -20.17 -15.09
N GLU A 31 2.45 -20.52 -16.22
CA GLU A 31 2.38 -19.64 -17.38
C GLU A 31 1.64 -18.33 -17.09
N ASN A 32 1.75 -17.36 -17.99
CA ASN A 32 1.03 -16.10 -17.85
C ASN A 32 -0.49 -16.33 -17.92
N ALA A 33 -1.24 -15.43 -17.28
CA ALA A 33 -2.70 -15.45 -17.18
C ALA A 33 -3.31 -16.67 -16.43
N GLN A 34 -2.51 -17.51 -15.75
CA GLN A 34 -3.03 -18.67 -15.02
C GLN A 34 -3.68 -18.32 -13.67
N GLY A 35 -3.53 -17.08 -13.16
CA GLY A 35 -4.15 -16.63 -11.90
C GLY A 35 -3.14 -16.35 -10.77
N LYS A 36 -1.83 -16.39 -11.03
CA LYS A 36 -0.78 -16.11 -10.02
C LYS A 36 -0.98 -14.76 -9.33
N THR A 37 -1.06 -13.69 -10.10
CA THR A 37 -1.34 -12.32 -9.62
C THR A 37 -2.67 -12.24 -8.87
N ASN A 38 -3.71 -12.98 -9.30
CA ASN A 38 -5.00 -12.97 -8.64
C ASN A 38 -4.93 -13.59 -7.24
N LEU A 39 -4.06 -14.60 -7.03
CA LEU A 39 -3.82 -15.15 -5.70
C LEU A 39 -3.12 -14.15 -4.78
N ILE A 40 -2.09 -13.46 -5.27
CA ILE A 40 -1.41 -12.36 -4.55
C ILE A 40 -2.40 -11.24 -4.22
N GLU A 41 -3.26 -10.86 -5.17
CA GLU A 41 -4.29 -9.85 -4.97
C GLU A 41 -5.29 -10.27 -3.87
N ALA A 42 -5.72 -11.53 -3.86
CA ALA A 42 -6.61 -12.05 -2.81
C ALA A 42 -5.98 -11.93 -1.41
N ILE A 43 -4.70 -12.29 -1.27
CA ILE A 43 -3.96 -12.12 0.01
C ILE A 43 -3.89 -10.64 0.38
N TYR A 44 -3.55 -9.76 -0.56
CA TYR A 44 -3.40 -8.33 -0.30
C TYR A 44 -4.72 -7.67 0.13
N LEU A 45 -5.86 -8.05 -0.44
CA LEU A 45 -7.17 -7.49 -0.10
C LEU A 45 -7.58 -7.73 1.37
N LEU A 46 -7.03 -8.76 2.03
CA LEU A 46 -7.23 -9.02 3.45
C LEU A 46 -6.66 -7.91 4.36
N THR A 47 -5.74 -7.07 3.85
CA THR A 47 -5.27 -5.88 4.57
C THR A 47 -6.33 -4.79 4.73
N GLY A 48 -7.53 -4.95 4.16
CA GLY A 48 -8.55 -3.91 4.09
C GLY A 48 -8.26 -2.79 3.07
N GLN A 49 -7.12 -2.86 2.38
CA GLN A 49 -6.72 -1.90 1.36
C GLN A 49 -7.44 -2.15 0.02
N LYS A 50 -7.40 -1.16 -0.87
CA LYS A 50 -7.84 -1.32 -2.26
C LYS A 50 -6.84 -2.19 -3.03
N SER A 51 -7.31 -2.84 -4.09
CA SER A 51 -6.42 -3.57 -4.99
C SER A 51 -5.28 -2.68 -5.52
N PHE A 52 -4.08 -3.23 -5.58
CA PHE A 52 -2.93 -2.61 -6.24
C PHE A 52 -3.03 -2.58 -7.77
N ARG A 53 -4.08 -3.19 -8.34
CA ARG A 53 -4.36 -3.23 -9.79
C ARG A 53 -5.43 -2.22 -10.23
N ALA A 54 -5.75 -1.22 -9.41
CA ALA A 54 -6.76 -0.18 -9.71
C ALA A 54 -8.11 -0.74 -10.22
N ALA A 55 -8.54 -1.92 -9.72
CA ALA A 55 -9.75 -2.61 -10.15
C ALA A 55 -11.00 -2.06 -9.45
N LYS A 56 -12.14 -2.19 -10.12
CA LYS A 56 -13.46 -2.02 -9.49
C LYS A 56 -13.80 -3.27 -8.69
N GLU A 57 -14.62 -3.15 -7.65
CA GLU A 57 -15.02 -4.32 -6.85
C GLU A 57 -15.80 -5.37 -7.67
N SER A 58 -16.53 -4.94 -8.70
CA SER A 58 -17.17 -5.85 -9.69
C SER A 58 -16.17 -6.75 -10.43
N ASP A 59 -14.92 -6.29 -10.59
CA ASP A 59 -13.90 -7.04 -11.32
C ASP A 59 -13.31 -8.20 -10.48
N TYR A 60 -13.65 -8.26 -9.18
CA TYR A 60 -13.21 -9.35 -8.31
C TYR A 60 -14.05 -10.61 -8.51
N LEU A 61 -15.25 -10.48 -9.07
CA LEU A 61 -16.14 -11.62 -9.32
C LEU A 61 -15.64 -12.41 -10.54
N ARG A 62 -15.68 -13.72 -10.42
CA ARG A 62 -15.47 -14.61 -11.56
C ARG A 62 -16.62 -14.43 -12.54
N PHE A 63 -16.30 -14.43 -13.82
CA PHE A 63 -17.29 -14.26 -14.87
C PHE A 63 -18.46 -15.23 -14.71
N GLY A 64 -19.69 -14.71 -14.71
CA GLY A 64 -20.93 -15.48 -14.52
C GLY A 64 -21.25 -15.84 -13.05
N GLN A 65 -20.50 -15.31 -12.08
CA GLN A 65 -20.74 -15.53 -10.66
C GLN A 65 -21.22 -14.25 -9.98
N GLU A 66 -22.07 -14.39 -8.97
CA GLU A 66 -22.65 -13.27 -8.23
C GLU A 66 -21.87 -12.91 -6.97
N VAL A 67 -21.10 -13.85 -6.44
CA VAL A 67 -20.33 -13.68 -5.20
C VAL A 67 -18.92 -14.25 -5.35
N ALA A 68 -17.93 -13.48 -4.92
CA ALA A 68 -16.56 -13.93 -4.72
C ALA A 68 -16.23 -13.89 -3.23
N ARG A 69 -15.48 -14.87 -2.72
CA ARG A 69 -15.12 -15.00 -1.31
C ARG A 69 -13.61 -15.23 -1.15
N ILE A 70 -13.02 -14.60 -0.14
CA ILE A 70 -11.64 -14.79 0.29
C ILE A 70 -11.68 -15.03 1.79
N GLU A 71 -11.05 -16.10 2.27
CA GLU A 71 -10.91 -16.42 3.68
C GLU A 71 -9.46 -16.72 4.01
N ALA A 72 -9.00 -16.27 5.16
CA ALA A 72 -7.66 -16.53 5.66
C ALA A 72 -7.69 -16.93 7.14
N GLU A 73 -6.87 -17.94 7.46
CA GLU A 73 -6.42 -18.22 8.82
C GLU A 73 -4.98 -17.76 8.94
N PHE A 74 -4.65 -17.01 9.99
CA PHE A 74 -3.31 -16.45 10.17
C PHE A 74 -2.95 -16.29 11.64
N THR A 75 -1.65 -16.26 11.92
CA THR A 75 -1.11 -15.95 13.24
C THR A 75 -0.56 -14.52 13.25
N CYS A 76 -0.94 -13.74 14.26
CA CYS A 76 -0.45 -12.41 14.53
C CYS A 76 -0.21 -12.26 16.03
N GLN A 77 0.98 -11.82 16.44
CA GLN A 77 1.36 -11.69 17.86
C GLN A 77 1.05 -12.96 18.67
N ASN A 78 1.43 -14.12 18.12
CA ASN A 78 1.17 -15.45 18.70
C ASN A 78 -0.31 -15.80 18.94
N ARG A 79 -1.23 -15.11 18.28
CA ARG A 79 -2.67 -15.41 18.33
C ARG A 79 -3.16 -15.88 16.97
N GLU A 80 -3.96 -16.91 16.96
CA GLU A 80 -4.67 -17.36 15.76
C GLU A 80 -5.85 -16.43 15.50
N LYS A 81 -5.98 -15.97 14.27
CA LYS A 81 -7.05 -15.09 13.79
C LYS A 81 -7.59 -15.60 12.47
N THR A 82 -8.83 -15.24 12.19
CA THR A 82 -9.45 -15.46 10.88
C THR A 82 -9.98 -14.16 10.31
N ALA A 83 -9.81 -13.96 9.02
CA ALA A 83 -10.40 -12.85 8.28
C ALA A 83 -11.08 -13.36 7.03
N ALA A 84 -12.23 -12.78 6.67
CA ALA A 84 -12.90 -13.11 5.43
C ALA A 84 -13.46 -11.84 4.76
N LEU A 85 -13.50 -11.88 3.44
CA LEU A 85 -14.11 -10.86 2.57
C LEU A 85 -15.06 -11.55 1.59
N ALA A 86 -16.23 -10.98 1.39
CA ALA A 86 -17.11 -11.35 0.30
C ALA A 86 -17.47 -10.12 -0.53
N TYR A 87 -17.44 -10.31 -1.83
CA TYR A 87 -17.78 -9.29 -2.83
C TYR A 87 -18.98 -9.77 -3.63
N GLY A 88 -20.00 -8.94 -3.75
CA GLY A 88 -21.23 -9.22 -4.45
C GLY A 88 -22.07 -7.95 -4.58
N SER A 89 -23.36 -8.01 -4.34
CA SER A 89 -24.24 -6.84 -4.27
C SER A 89 -23.80 -5.85 -3.18
N LYS A 90 -23.18 -6.38 -2.11
CA LYS A 90 -22.52 -5.61 -1.04
C LYS A 90 -21.18 -6.26 -0.72
N LYS A 91 -20.24 -5.43 -0.24
CA LYS A 91 -19.00 -5.90 0.34
C LYS A 91 -19.22 -6.22 1.81
N LEU A 92 -18.92 -7.45 2.20
CA LEU A 92 -18.99 -7.91 3.58
C LEU A 92 -17.61 -8.34 4.07
N ALA A 93 -17.37 -8.19 5.36
CA ALA A 93 -16.13 -8.60 6.01
C ALA A 93 -16.42 -9.30 7.34
N TRP A 94 -15.53 -10.20 7.71
CA TRP A 94 -15.57 -10.88 9.02
C TRP A 94 -14.16 -10.93 9.60
N LEU A 95 -14.10 -10.72 10.92
CA LEU A 95 -12.88 -10.89 11.72
C LEU A 95 -13.19 -11.85 12.86
N ASN A 96 -12.44 -12.95 12.97
CA ASN A 96 -12.67 -14.02 13.96
C ASN A 96 -14.12 -14.56 13.95
N GLY A 97 -14.69 -14.70 12.76
CA GLY A 97 -16.06 -15.19 12.57
C GLY A 97 -17.17 -14.17 12.83
N VAL A 98 -16.85 -12.96 13.29
CA VAL A 98 -17.82 -11.88 13.55
C VAL A 98 -17.85 -10.93 12.36
N GLU A 99 -19.05 -10.62 11.85
CA GLU A 99 -19.21 -9.62 10.79
C GLU A 99 -18.79 -8.24 11.28
N CYS A 100 -18.03 -7.53 10.47
CA CYS A 100 -17.44 -6.22 10.78
C CYS A 100 -17.42 -5.31 9.56
N ALA A 101 -17.13 -4.04 9.77
CA ALA A 101 -16.89 -3.14 8.64
C ALA A 101 -15.58 -3.54 7.91
N PRO A 102 -15.51 -3.49 6.57
CA PRO A 102 -14.28 -3.83 5.82
C PRO A 102 -13.04 -3.04 6.26
N SER A 103 -13.24 -1.82 6.76
CA SER A 103 -12.15 -0.98 7.32
C SER A 103 -11.57 -1.53 8.63
N GLU A 104 -12.29 -2.39 9.35
CA GLU A 104 -11.80 -2.99 10.59
C GLU A 104 -10.77 -4.11 10.36
N LEU A 105 -10.66 -4.63 9.15
CA LEU A 105 -9.57 -5.53 8.76
C LEU A 105 -8.22 -4.80 8.66
N THR A 106 -8.24 -3.46 8.50
CA THR A 106 -7.01 -2.68 8.36
C THR A 106 -6.21 -2.70 9.66
N GLY A 107 -4.94 -3.12 9.56
CA GLY A 107 -4.05 -3.30 10.71
C GLY A 107 -4.16 -4.67 11.39
N GLU A 108 -5.18 -5.48 11.07
CA GLU A 108 -5.30 -6.85 11.57
C GLU A 108 -4.50 -7.85 10.73
N PHE A 109 -4.52 -7.69 9.42
CA PHE A 109 -3.70 -8.45 8.47
C PHE A 109 -2.75 -7.50 7.75
N LEU A 110 -1.44 -7.76 7.86
CA LEU A 110 -0.40 -6.88 7.35
C LEU A 110 0.28 -7.51 6.12
N ALA A 111 0.30 -6.79 5.02
CA ALA A 111 1.03 -7.22 3.83
C ALA A 111 1.58 -6.03 3.05
N VAL A 112 2.75 -6.24 2.43
CA VAL A 112 3.37 -5.28 1.50
C VAL A 112 3.52 -5.98 0.16
N VAL A 113 2.95 -5.38 -0.88
CA VAL A 113 3.01 -5.92 -2.24
C VAL A 113 4.12 -5.21 -3.03
N PHE A 114 4.83 -6.00 -3.82
CA PHE A 114 5.78 -5.58 -4.84
C PHE A 114 5.26 -6.10 -6.18
N SER A 115 5.00 -5.21 -7.12
CA SER A 115 4.44 -5.53 -8.44
C SER A 115 5.18 -4.77 -9.53
N PRO A 116 5.06 -5.13 -10.81
CA PRO A 116 5.66 -4.38 -11.91
C PRO A 116 5.24 -2.91 -11.97
N GLY A 117 4.05 -2.60 -11.45
CA GLY A 117 3.55 -1.23 -11.33
C GLY A 117 4.26 -0.36 -10.28
N GLU A 118 5.17 -0.92 -9.48
CA GLU A 118 5.89 -0.17 -8.42
C GLU A 118 6.74 0.99 -8.94
N LEU A 119 7.18 0.92 -10.19
CA LEU A 119 7.85 2.06 -10.85
C LEU A 119 6.98 3.31 -10.87
N ALA A 120 5.67 3.15 -10.89
CA ALA A 120 4.71 4.25 -10.81
C ALA A 120 4.91 5.10 -9.54
N LEU A 121 5.36 4.49 -8.44
CA LEU A 121 5.68 5.21 -7.20
C LEU A 121 6.72 6.33 -7.42
N ILE A 122 7.69 6.10 -8.28
CA ILE A 122 8.75 7.07 -8.60
C ILE A 122 8.40 7.86 -9.87
N GLN A 123 7.92 7.22 -10.91
CA GLN A 123 7.72 7.81 -12.25
C GLN A 123 6.44 8.63 -12.37
N GLU A 124 5.36 8.14 -11.77
CA GLU A 124 4.04 8.75 -11.90
C GLU A 124 3.86 10.01 -11.03
N GLY A 125 2.66 10.54 -11.06
CA GLY A 125 2.30 11.76 -10.34
C GLY A 125 2.23 11.61 -8.81
N PRO A 126 2.00 12.70 -8.08
CA PRO A 126 1.87 12.70 -6.62
C PRO A 126 0.76 11.80 -6.08
N SER A 127 -0.23 11.42 -6.90
CA SER A 127 -1.32 10.50 -6.53
C SER A 127 -0.80 9.14 -6.06
N GLU A 128 0.16 8.54 -6.80
CA GLU A 128 0.73 7.24 -6.46
C GLU A 128 1.53 7.30 -5.16
N ARG A 129 2.29 8.37 -4.97
CA ARG A 129 3.06 8.58 -3.74
C ARG A 129 2.18 8.81 -2.53
N ARG A 130 1.06 9.55 -2.67
CA ARG A 130 0.06 9.67 -1.60
C ARG A 130 -0.61 8.32 -1.31
N ALA A 131 -0.98 7.56 -2.34
CA ALA A 131 -1.57 6.25 -2.17
C ALA A 131 -0.63 5.28 -1.42
N PHE A 132 0.67 5.31 -1.72
CA PHE A 132 1.69 4.56 -0.99
C PHE A 132 1.75 4.97 0.49
N LEU A 133 1.89 6.28 0.77
CA LEU A 133 1.95 6.78 2.16
C LEU A 133 0.69 6.44 2.93
N ASP A 134 -0.47 6.74 2.35
CA ASP A 134 -1.76 6.54 3.01
C ASP A 134 -2.05 5.05 3.26
N GLY A 135 -1.67 4.19 2.32
CA GLY A 135 -1.77 2.74 2.49
C GLY A 135 -0.85 2.21 3.59
N ALA A 136 0.40 2.65 3.61
CA ALA A 136 1.38 2.25 4.63
C ALA A 136 0.98 2.74 6.03
N ILE A 137 0.61 4.03 6.16
CA ILE A 137 0.18 4.62 7.44
C ILE A 137 -1.08 3.94 7.94
N SER A 138 -2.05 3.63 7.07
CA SER A 138 -3.30 2.99 7.46
C SER A 138 -3.08 1.62 8.09
N GLN A 139 -2.15 0.81 7.60
CA GLN A 139 -1.85 -0.49 8.17
C GLN A 139 -1.20 -0.39 9.57
N VAL A 140 -0.41 0.66 9.81
CA VAL A 140 0.25 0.91 11.10
C VAL A 140 -0.68 1.62 12.09
N MET A 141 -1.57 2.47 11.58
CA MET A 141 -2.50 3.29 12.35
C MET A 141 -3.91 3.20 11.72
N PRO A 142 -4.71 2.18 12.04
CA PRO A 142 -6.01 1.94 11.40
C PRO A 142 -6.97 3.14 11.43
N ARG A 143 -6.95 3.93 12.49
CA ARG A 143 -7.75 5.16 12.62
C ARG A 143 -7.47 6.18 11.52
N TYR A 144 -6.32 6.11 10.86
CA TYR A 144 -5.98 6.99 9.75
C TYR A 144 -6.93 6.80 8.54
N MET A 145 -7.49 5.61 8.34
CA MET A 145 -8.51 5.35 7.31
C MET A 145 -9.75 6.20 7.50
N THR A 146 -10.21 6.35 8.75
CA THR A 146 -11.38 7.20 9.03
C THR A 146 -11.09 8.67 8.77
N THR A 147 -9.84 9.11 9.01
CA THR A 147 -9.37 10.46 8.69
C THR A 147 -9.34 10.70 7.18
N LEU A 148 -8.88 9.73 6.39
CA LEU A 148 -8.90 9.80 4.92
C LEU A 148 -10.33 9.81 4.34
N ALA A 149 -11.24 9.07 4.93
CA ALA A 149 -12.66 9.10 4.55
C ALA A 149 -13.30 10.44 4.91
N ALA A 150 -12.95 11.01 6.07
CA ALA A 150 -13.45 12.31 6.51
C ALA A 150 -12.98 13.44 5.58
N ILE A 151 -11.69 13.49 5.23
CA ILE A 151 -11.20 14.55 4.33
C ILE A 151 -11.84 14.47 2.97
N SER A 152 -12.04 13.27 2.42
CA SER A 152 -12.70 13.10 1.11
C SER A 152 -14.13 13.66 1.11
N ARG A 153 -14.87 13.41 2.20
CA ARG A 153 -16.23 13.94 2.38
C ARG A 153 -16.24 15.46 2.55
N ILE A 154 -15.34 16.00 3.38
CA ILE A 154 -15.22 17.44 3.61
C ILE A 154 -14.87 18.18 2.32
N LEU A 155 -13.90 17.68 1.55
CA LEU A 155 -13.51 18.25 0.26
C LEU A 155 -14.66 18.26 -0.74
N LEU A 156 -15.45 17.18 -0.81
CA LEU A 156 -16.62 17.12 -1.68
C LEU A 156 -17.62 18.22 -1.30
N GLN A 157 -17.99 18.36 -0.04
CA GLN A 157 -18.95 19.36 0.42
C GLN A 157 -18.43 20.79 0.25
N ARG A 158 -17.16 21.03 0.60
CA ARG A 158 -16.52 22.34 0.43
C ARG A 158 -16.45 22.75 -1.04
N ASN A 159 -16.07 21.85 -1.95
CA ASN A 159 -15.99 22.13 -3.38
C ASN A 159 -17.39 22.36 -3.99
N THR A 160 -18.40 21.63 -3.55
CA THR A 160 -19.80 21.88 -3.95
C THR A 160 -20.21 23.28 -3.53
N LEU A 161 -19.96 23.67 -2.27
CA LEU A 161 -20.28 25.02 -1.77
C LEU A 161 -19.56 26.11 -2.57
N ILE A 162 -18.25 25.96 -2.85
CA ILE A 162 -17.49 26.91 -3.69
C ILE A 162 -18.13 27.06 -5.07
N THR A 163 -18.53 25.96 -5.69
CA THR A 163 -19.17 25.94 -6.98
C THR A 163 -20.53 26.71 -6.95
N ASP A 164 -21.32 26.47 -5.90
CA ASP A 164 -22.62 27.12 -5.74
C ASP A 164 -22.48 28.63 -5.45
N MET A 165 -21.50 29.03 -4.64
CA MET A 165 -21.15 30.43 -4.40
C MET A 165 -20.82 31.18 -5.70
N GLN A 166 -20.04 30.54 -6.57
CA GLN A 166 -19.66 31.13 -7.86
C GLN A 166 -20.84 31.22 -8.85
N LYS A 167 -21.74 30.23 -8.85
CA LYS A 167 -22.90 30.18 -9.77
C LYS A 167 -24.03 31.10 -9.32
N SER A 168 -24.28 31.22 -8.03
CA SER A 168 -25.43 31.97 -7.50
C SER A 168 -25.16 33.45 -7.30
N GLY A 169 -23.88 33.87 -7.29
CA GLY A 169 -23.50 35.26 -6.95
C GLY A 169 -23.72 35.64 -5.47
N ASN A 170 -24.15 34.68 -4.62
CA ASN A 170 -24.47 34.89 -3.21
C ASN A 170 -23.29 34.56 -2.27
N ALA A 171 -22.08 34.83 -2.70
CA ALA A 171 -20.86 34.44 -1.96
C ALA A 171 -20.87 34.96 -0.52
N ALA A 172 -21.23 36.22 -0.29
CA ALA A 172 -21.23 36.80 1.05
C ALA A 172 -22.20 36.12 2.03
N MET A 173 -23.33 35.61 1.55
CA MET A 173 -24.32 34.92 2.38
C MET A 173 -23.85 33.48 2.79
N MET A 174 -23.01 32.85 1.94
CA MET A 174 -22.52 31.50 2.13
C MET A 174 -21.15 31.45 2.86
N GLU A 175 -20.49 32.58 3.03
CA GLU A 175 -19.16 32.68 3.68
C GLU A 175 -19.12 32.03 5.08
N PRO A 176 -20.08 32.20 5.99
CA PRO A 176 -20.03 31.52 7.31
C PRO A 176 -20.08 30.00 7.21
N LEU A 177 -20.75 29.46 6.18
CA LEU A 177 -20.78 28.02 5.95
C LEU A 177 -19.43 27.54 5.43
N LEU A 178 -18.77 28.29 4.54
CA LEU A 178 -17.42 27.98 4.06
C LEU A 178 -16.41 27.98 5.21
N GLU A 179 -16.49 28.94 6.14
CA GLU A 179 -15.64 28.97 7.34
C GLU A 179 -15.83 27.72 8.22
N THR A 180 -17.03 27.19 8.29
CA THR A 180 -17.31 25.97 9.03
C THR A 180 -16.64 24.76 8.38
N TRP A 181 -16.67 24.68 7.04
CA TRP A 181 -15.95 23.65 6.32
C TRP A 181 -14.43 23.84 6.40
N ASP A 182 -13.92 25.08 6.34
CA ASP A 182 -12.49 25.39 6.52
C ASP A 182 -11.98 24.91 7.89
N ARG A 183 -12.77 25.14 8.95
CA ARG A 183 -12.42 24.66 10.30
C ARG A 183 -12.37 23.14 10.38
N SER A 184 -13.37 22.49 9.80
CA SER A 184 -13.43 21.01 9.74
C SER A 184 -12.29 20.43 8.90
N LEU A 185 -11.99 21.05 7.76
CA LEU A 185 -10.89 20.66 6.88
C LEU A 185 -9.54 20.85 7.59
N ALA A 186 -9.30 21.97 8.27
CA ALA A 186 -8.04 22.25 8.96
C ALA A 186 -7.70 21.19 10.01
N LYS A 187 -8.69 20.76 10.81
CA LYS A 187 -8.51 19.71 11.82
C LYS A 187 -8.09 18.38 11.20
N VAL A 188 -8.79 17.95 10.15
CA VAL A 188 -8.52 16.67 9.48
C VAL A 188 -7.21 16.75 8.68
N ALA A 189 -6.96 17.87 7.99
CA ALA A 189 -5.74 18.12 7.23
C ALA A 189 -4.50 18.11 8.12
N PHE A 190 -4.54 18.75 9.30
CA PHE A 190 -3.46 18.66 10.28
C PHE A 190 -3.13 17.21 10.64
N SER A 191 -4.15 16.42 10.97
CA SER A 191 -3.95 15.01 11.35
C SER A 191 -3.26 14.21 10.24
N ILE A 192 -3.56 14.49 8.96
CA ILE A 192 -2.93 13.82 7.83
C ILE A 192 -1.49 14.31 7.62
N CYS A 193 -1.25 15.63 7.60
CA CYS A 193 0.09 16.19 7.41
C CYS A 193 1.04 15.72 8.52
N HIS A 194 0.59 15.75 9.77
CA HIS A 194 1.35 15.29 10.93
C HIS A 194 1.69 13.79 10.83
N ALA A 195 0.70 12.94 10.48
CA ALA A 195 0.93 11.49 10.33
C ALA A 195 1.91 11.18 9.19
N ARG A 196 1.77 11.85 8.03
CA ARG A 196 2.67 11.66 6.89
C ARG A 196 4.09 12.13 7.20
N ALA A 197 4.26 13.29 7.82
CA ALA A 197 5.57 13.80 8.21
C ALA A 197 6.27 12.84 9.18
N ARG A 198 5.57 12.38 10.22
CA ARG A 198 6.11 11.39 11.16
C ARG A 198 6.46 10.07 10.51
N PHE A 199 5.63 9.59 9.58
CA PHE A 199 5.90 8.35 8.87
C PHE A 199 7.11 8.47 7.95
N ILE A 200 7.23 9.57 7.17
CA ILE A 200 8.38 9.83 6.30
C ILE A 200 9.66 9.97 7.11
N ARG A 201 9.64 10.65 8.26
CA ARG A 201 10.78 10.76 9.18
C ARG A 201 11.30 9.38 9.63
N ARG A 202 10.40 8.42 9.84
CA ARG A 202 10.75 7.03 10.19
C ARG A 202 11.15 6.20 8.99
N LEU A 203 10.57 6.47 7.82
CA LEU A 203 10.81 5.72 6.59
C LEU A 203 12.15 6.08 5.93
N ALA A 204 12.56 7.35 6.02
CA ALA A 204 13.72 7.86 5.29
C ALA A 204 15.04 7.18 5.67
N PRO A 205 15.42 6.99 6.96
CA PRO A 205 16.67 6.36 7.31
C PRO A 205 16.80 4.91 6.80
N PRO A 206 15.85 3.98 7.06
CA PRO A 206 15.96 2.62 6.55
C PRO A 206 15.87 2.56 5.02
N ALA A 207 15.13 3.47 4.36
CA ALA A 207 15.10 3.53 2.91
C ALA A 207 16.46 3.92 2.31
N ALA A 208 17.16 4.87 2.92
CA ALA A 208 18.52 5.27 2.50
C ALA A 208 19.51 4.12 2.70
N GLU A 209 19.49 3.45 3.84
CA GLU A 209 20.34 2.29 4.14
C GLU A 209 20.12 1.18 3.10
N ILE A 210 18.87 0.76 2.90
CA ILE A 210 18.53 -0.31 1.96
C ILE A 210 18.89 0.08 0.51
N TYR A 211 18.68 1.33 0.11
CA TYR A 211 19.08 1.81 -1.21
C TYR A 211 20.58 1.69 -1.42
N MET A 212 21.39 2.08 -0.44
CA MET A 212 22.86 1.96 -0.50
C MET A 212 23.31 0.50 -0.57
N ASP A 213 22.68 -0.39 0.20
CA ASP A 213 22.96 -1.82 0.19
C ASP A 213 22.64 -2.47 -1.17
N ILE A 214 21.54 -2.05 -1.79
CA ILE A 214 21.14 -2.54 -3.11
C ILE A 214 22.07 -2.02 -4.21
N CYS A 215 22.38 -0.72 -4.19
CA CYS A 215 23.14 -0.08 -5.25
C CYS A 215 24.66 -0.19 -5.08
N LYS A 216 25.12 -0.39 -3.84
CA LYS A 216 26.56 -0.42 -3.46
C LYS A 216 27.34 0.79 -3.97
N ARG A 217 26.70 1.97 -3.98
CA ARG A 217 27.27 3.24 -4.45
C ARG A 217 27.16 4.31 -3.37
N ALA A 218 28.20 4.47 -2.59
CA ALA A 218 28.27 5.48 -1.54
C ALA A 218 28.27 6.94 -2.06
N ASP A 219 28.63 7.13 -3.34
CA ASP A 219 28.62 8.42 -4.03
C ASP A 219 27.21 8.91 -4.44
N GLN A 220 26.19 8.09 -4.25
CA GLN A 220 24.81 8.38 -4.64
C GLN A 220 23.85 8.29 -3.45
N PRO A 221 23.95 9.19 -2.45
CA PRO A 221 23.08 9.14 -1.28
C PRO A 221 21.61 9.34 -1.66
N PHE A 222 20.76 8.53 -1.04
CA PHE A 222 19.31 8.59 -1.19
C PHE A 222 18.73 9.52 -0.12
N PHE A 223 17.79 10.39 -0.52
CA PHE A 223 17.02 11.23 0.39
C PHE A 223 15.52 11.11 0.07
N LEU A 224 14.73 11.11 1.12
CA LEU A 224 13.28 11.15 1.07
C LEU A 224 12.79 12.37 1.85
N SER A 225 11.94 13.17 1.24
CA SER A 225 11.37 14.35 1.88
C SER A 225 9.87 14.45 1.69
N TYR A 226 9.17 14.95 2.72
CA TYR A 226 7.76 15.31 2.64
C TYR A 226 7.62 16.69 2.01
N GLN A 227 6.72 16.82 1.05
CA GLN A 227 6.40 18.07 0.38
C GLN A 227 4.91 18.40 0.55
N PRO A 228 4.55 19.04 1.67
CA PRO A 228 3.18 19.44 1.92
C PRO A 228 2.81 20.63 1.03
N SER A 229 1.56 20.68 0.57
CA SER A 229 1.02 21.81 -0.19
C SER A 229 0.86 23.07 0.68
N ILE A 230 0.70 22.89 1.98
CA ILE A 230 0.75 23.94 3.00
C ILE A 230 2.03 23.70 3.80
N PRO A 231 3.08 24.52 3.63
CA PRO A 231 4.29 24.41 4.43
C PRO A 231 3.99 24.51 5.93
N ALA A 232 4.79 23.85 6.76
CA ALA A 232 4.62 23.95 8.21
C ALA A 232 4.91 25.37 8.72
N PRO A 233 4.33 25.79 9.85
CA PRO A 233 4.55 27.13 10.38
C PRO A 233 6.03 27.35 10.70
N GLN A 234 6.54 28.56 10.40
CA GLN A 234 7.92 29.04 10.71
C GLN A 234 9.05 28.10 10.24
N GLY A 235 8.82 27.27 9.23
CA GLY A 235 9.81 26.32 8.72
C GLY A 235 10.03 25.10 9.62
N ALA A 236 9.12 24.84 10.58
CA ALA A 236 9.11 23.64 11.40
C ALA A 236 8.82 22.38 10.54
N ASP A 237 9.01 21.21 11.12
CA ASP A 237 8.51 19.96 10.54
C ASP A 237 7.07 19.71 11.04
N TRP A 238 6.16 19.35 10.15
CA TRP A 238 4.78 18.98 10.51
C TRP A 238 4.70 17.89 11.60
N ALA A 239 5.73 17.06 11.73
CA ALA A 239 5.80 16.04 12.77
C ALA A 239 5.95 16.61 14.21
N ASP A 240 6.38 17.87 14.34
CA ASP A 240 6.65 18.53 15.63
C ASP A 240 5.65 19.66 15.95
N VAL A 241 4.78 20.00 15.00
CA VAL A 241 3.76 21.05 15.18
C VAL A 241 2.65 20.56 16.11
N SER A 242 2.22 21.40 17.04
CA SER A 242 1.10 21.11 17.92
C SER A 242 -0.24 21.16 17.18
N PRO A 243 -1.28 20.42 17.62
CA PRO A 243 -2.59 20.44 16.96
C PRO A 243 -3.19 21.83 16.87
N ALA A 244 -3.15 22.61 17.96
CA ALA A 244 -3.74 23.95 18.01
C ALA A 244 -3.06 24.92 17.03
N GLU A 245 -1.74 24.90 16.97
CA GLU A 245 -0.95 25.73 16.06
C GLU A 245 -1.17 25.29 14.60
N GLY A 246 -1.09 23.98 14.32
CA GLY A 246 -1.23 23.46 12.96
C GLY A 246 -2.62 23.66 12.40
N GLU A 247 -3.68 23.46 13.17
CA GLU A 247 -5.05 23.73 12.73
C GLU A 247 -5.27 25.22 12.45
N ALA A 248 -4.74 26.11 13.30
CA ALA A 248 -4.82 27.56 13.08
C ALA A 248 -4.07 27.97 11.80
N HIS A 249 -2.86 27.45 11.61
CA HIS A 249 -2.03 27.72 10.43
C HIS A 249 -2.71 27.26 9.14
N ILE A 250 -3.23 26.02 9.10
CA ILE A 250 -3.96 25.51 7.92
C ILE A 250 -5.19 26.35 7.63
N ARG A 251 -5.95 26.72 8.66
CA ARG A 251 -7.13 27.58 8.49
C ARG A 251 -6.78 28.93 7.88
N ALA A 252 -5.69 29.56 8.33
CA ALA A 252 -5.19 30.80 7.75
C ALA A 252 -4.77 30.62 6.28
N ALA A 253 -4.08 29.55 5.95
CA ALA A 253 -3.68 29.21 4.58
C ALA A 253 -4.90 28.98 3.66
N LEU A 254 -5.94 28.27 4.13
CA LEU A 254 -7.19 28.08 3.38
C LEU A 254 -7.91 29.41 3.14
N ALA A 255 -7.97 30.29 4.14
CA ALA A 255 -8.57 31.61 3.99
C ALA A 255 -7.80 32.48 2.96
N ALA A 256 -6.48 32.43 2.97
CA ALA A 256 -5.66 33.15 1.99
C ALA A 256 -5.80 32.61 0.57
N ALA A 257 -6.08 31.30 0.41
CA ALA A 257 -6.25 30.65 -0.90
C ALA A 257 -7.65 30.81 -1.52
N ARG A 258 -8.62 31.42 -0.84
CA ARG A 258 -10.02 31.48 -1.29
C ARG A 258 -10.20 32.05 -2.70
N SER A 259 -9.45 33.09 -3.05
CA SER A 259 -9.52 33.66 -4.39
C SER A 259 -9.14 32.68 -5.50
N GLU A 260 -8.14 31.83 -5.21
CA GLU A 260 -7.69 30.79 -6.14
C GLU A 260 -8.66 29.61 -6.14
N ASP A 261 -9.20 29.23 -4.99
CA ASP A 261 -10.23 28.20 -4.86
C ASP A 261 -11.47 28.56 -5.69
N TYR A 262 -11.90 29.83 -5.66
CA TYR A 262 -13.02 30.31 -6.43
C TYR A 262 -12.76 30.27 -7.95
N LYS A 263 -11.58 30.67 -8.40
CA LYS A 263 -11.19 30.57 -9.81
C LYS A 263 -11.19 29.14 -10.34
N ASN A 264 -10.74 28.20 -9.52
CA ASN A 264 -10.60 26.80 -9.89
C ASN A 264 -11.82 25.95 -9.55
N TYR A 265 -12.85 26.49 -8.92
CA TYR A 265 -14.04 25.78 -8.45
C TYR A 265 -13.71 24.59 -7.53
N CYS A 266 -12.58 24.61 -6.85
CA CYS A 266 -12.14 23.54 -5.97
C CYS A 266 -11.12 24.02 -4.94
N THR A 267 -10.94 23.22 -3.89
CA THR A 267 -9.90 23.41 -2.88
C THR A 267 -8.52 23.19 -3.50
N THR A 268 -7.68 24.21 -3.49
CA THR A 268 -6.36 24.20 -4.14
C THR A 268 -5.24 23.80 -3.18
N LEU A 269 -5.43 23.93 -1.86
CA LEU A 269 -4.46 23.60 -0.82
C LEU A 269 -4.99 22.50 0.10
N GLY A 270 -4.08 21.69 0.65
CA GLY A 270 -4.39 20.65 1.62
C GLY A 270 -3.76 19.28 1.29
N PRO A 271 -3.90 18.28 2.17
CA PRO A 271 -3.20 16.99 2.03
C PRO A 271 -3.47 16.24 0.73
N HIS A 272 -4.59 16.49 0.08
CA HIS A 272 -4.92 15.94 -1.25
C HIS A 272 -4.03 16.47 -2.38
N ARG A 273 -3.23 17.52 -2.12
CA ARG A 273 -2.24 18.12 -3.03
C ARG A 273 -0.81 17.84 -2.65
N ASP A 274 -0.57 17.23 -1.50
CA ASP A 274 0.76 16.92 -1.01
C ASP A 274 1.54 15.95 -1.91
N ASN A 275 2.84 15.97 -1.73
CA ASN A 275 3.76 15.08 -2.39
C ASN A 275 4.83 14.56 -1.41
N MET A 276 5.55 13.54 -1.81
CA MET A 276 6.86 13.18 -1.28
C MET A 276 7.85 13.14 -2.42
N GLU A 277 9.10 13.49 -2.17
CA GLU A 277 10.14 13.48 -3.17
C GLU A 277 11.29 12.57 -2.78
N VAL A 278 11.75 11.83 -3.77
CA VAL A 278 12.95 11.00 -3.68
C VAL A 278 14.04 11.64 -4.52
N THR A 279 15.20 11.89 -3.89
CA THR A 279 16.37 12.37 -4.60
C THR A 279 17.55 11.43 -4.42
N ILE A 280 18.41 11.36 -5.45
CA ILE A 280 19.67 10.61 -5.46
C ILE A 280 20.78 11.65 -5.70
N ALA A 281 21.75 11.74 -4.81
CA ALA A 281 22.80 12.75 -4.87
C ALA A 281 22.25 14.19 -5.05
N GLY A 282 21.10 14.50 -4.42
CA GLY A 282 20.44 15.80 -4.50
C GLY A 282 19.61 16.04 -5.78
N ILE A 283 19.55 15.08 -6.69
CA ILE A 283 18.84 15.20 -7.98
C ILE A 283 17.55 14.34 -7.93
N SER A 284 16.44 14.87 -8.45
CA SER A 284 15.15 14.17 -8.48
C SER A 284 15.24 12.79 -9.17
N ALA A 285 14.97 11.73 -8.44
CA ALA A 285 14.97 10.38 -8.97
C ALA A 285 13.89 10.19 -10.06
N ARG A 286 12.77 10.91 -9.96
CA ARG A 286 11.70 10.89 -10.94
C ARG A 286 12.14 11.43 -12.30
N ASN A 287 12.79 12.58 -12.30
CA ASN A 287 13.06 13.33 -13.54
C ASN A 287 14.37 12.89 -14.21
N PHE A 288 15.37 12.46 -13.42
CA PHE A 288 16.73 12.24 -13.88
C PHE A 288 17.29 10.86 -13.52
N GLY A 289 16.59 10.09 -12.70
CA GLY A 289 17.03 8.74 -12.35
C GLY A 289 16.92 7.78 -13.54
N SER A 290 17.93 6.91 -13.73
CA SER A 290 17.82 5.80 -14.66
C SER A 290 16.72 4.83 -14.21
N GLN A 291 16.17 4.02 -15.10
CA GLN A 291 15.16 3.00 -14.74
C GLN A 291 15.66 2.08 -13.61
N GLY A 292 16.95 1.68 -13.64
CA GLY A 292 17.55 0.87 -12.60
C GLY A 292 17.58 1.59 -11.23
N GLN A 293 17.91 2.88 -11.20
CA GLN A 293 17.86 3.68 -9.97
C GLN A 293 16.45 3.86 -9.46
N GLN A 294 15.49 4.16 -10.34
CA GLN A 294 14.07 4.29 -9.96
C GLN A 294 13.51 2.99 -9.38
N ARG A 295 13.85 1.83 -9.97
CA ARG A 295 13.51 0.51 -9.41
C ARG A 295 14.13 0.29 -8.03
N SER A 296 15.40 0.67 -7.85
CA SER A 296 16.06 0.56 -6.55
C SER A 296 15.41 1.46 -5.51
N CYS A 297 14.99 2.68 -5.88
CA CYS A 297 14.26 3.58 -4.99
C CYS A 297 12.91 3.01 -4.55
N ALA A 298 12.11 2.51 -5.51
CA ALA A 298 10.82 1.90 -5.21
C ALA A 298 10.98 0.68 -4.28
N LEU A 299 11.95 -0.17 -4.58
CA LEU A 299 12.28 -1.34 -3.77
C LEU A 299 12.72 -0.95 -2.36
N ALA A 300 13.62 0.02 -2.22
CA ALA A 300 14.10 0.50 -0.93
C ALA A 300 12.96 1.08 -0.08
N LEU A 301 12.05 1.86 -0.67
CA LEU A 301 10.89 2.41 0.03
C LEU A 301 9.96 1.30 0.56
N LYS A 302 9.69 0.27 -0.23
CA LYS A 302 8.81 -0.84 0.17
C LYS A 302 9.44 -1.74 1.23
N LEU A 303 10.73 -2.02 1.13
CA LEU A 303 11.45 -2.77 2.17
C LEU A 303 11.56 -1.94 3.47
N ALA A 304 11.81 -0.65 3.36
CA ALA A 304 11.77 0.25 4.50
C ALA A 304 10.37 0.32 5.14
N GLN A 305 9.30 0.29 4.33
CA GLN A 305 7.94 0.15 4.83
C GLN A 305 7.79 -1.11 5.70
N CYS A 306 8.31 -2.26 5.26
CA CYS A 306 8.28 -3.49 6.05
C CYS A 306 9.00 -3.32 7.40
N ARG A 307 10.19 -2.71 7.42
CA ARG A 307 10.94 -2.42 8.67
C ARG A 307 10.15 -1.49 9.61
N VAL A 308 9.62 -0.40 9.08
CA VAL A 308 8.84 0.55 9.90
C VAL A 308 7.58 -0.11 10.48
N MET A 309 6.92 -0.98 9.72
CA MET A 309 5.77 -1.75 10.21
C MET A 309 6.18 -2.69 11.33
N GLU A 310 7.25 -3.46 11.15
CA GLU A 310 7.78 -4.38 12.16
C GLU A 310 8.20 -3.66 13.44
N GLU A 311 8.97 -2.58 13.33
CA GLU A 311 9.39 -1.76 14.48
C GLU A 311 8.21 -1.13 15.24
N THR A 312 7.13 -0.78 14.52
CA THR A 312 5.97 -0.12 15.12
C THR A 312 5.03 -1.10 15.80
N LEU A 313 4.82 -2.26 15.17
CA LEU A 313 3.78 -3.21 15.57
C LEU A 313 4.34 -4.45 16.26
N GLY A 314 5.68 -4.64 16.25
CA GLY A 314 6.33 -5.87 16.73
C GLY A 314 6.04 -7.09 15.84
N GLU A 315 5.54 -6.88 14.63
CA GLU A 315 5.14 -7.93 13.68
C GLU A 315 5.58 -7.58 12.26
N ALA A 316 6.35 -8.46 11.65
CA ALA A 316 6.71 -8.33 10.25
C ALA A 316 5.48 -8.57 9.34
N PRO A 317 5.24 -7.71 8.31
CA PRO A 317 4.19 -7.94 7.33
C PRO A 317 4.52 -9.12 6.42
N ILE A 318 3.50 -9.69 5.79
CA ILE A 318 3.68 -10.65 4.69
C ILE A 318 4.18 -9.91 3.46
N ILE A 319 5.24 -10.44 2.83
CA ILE A 319 5.83 -9.87 1.62
C ILE A 319 5.24 -10.58 0.40
N LEU A 320 4.66 -9.83 -0.51
CA LEU A 320 4.00 -10.31 -1.72
C LEU A 320 4.78 -9.81 -2.96
N LEU A 321 5.47 -10.70 -3.67
CA LEU A 321 6.26 -10.39 -4.86
C LEU A 321 5.53 -10.92 -6.11
N ASP A 322 4.88 -10.01 -6.85
CA ASP A 322 4.14 -10.36 -8.07
C ASP A 322 4.97 -10.11 -9.33
N ASP A 323 5.53 -11.17 -9.91
CA ASP A 323 6.34 -11.19 -11.14
C ASP A 323 7.54 -10.23 -11.16
N VAL A 324 7.99 -9.79 -9.99
CA VAL A 324 9.07 -8.79 -9.84
C VAL A 324 10.44 -9.41 -10.04
N LEU A 325 10.61 -10.72 -9.77
CA LEU A 325 11.92 -11.38 -9.86
C LEU A 325 12.51 -11.38 -11.27
N SER A 326 11.67 -11.37 -12.31
CA SER A 326 12.11 -11.30 -13.71
C SER A 326 12.72 -9.94 -14.07
N GLU A 327 12.34 -8.90 -13.32
CA GLU A 327 12.79 -7.52 -13.55
C GLU A 327 14.01 -7.14 -12.72
N LEU A 328 14.39 -7.99 -11.73
CA LEU A 328 15.52 -7.76 -10.85
C LEU A 328 16.79 -8.39 -11.38
N ASP A 329 17.91 -7.69 -11.25
CA ASP A 329 19.24 -8.28 -11.44
C ASP A 329 19.53 -9.35 -10.37
N LYS A 330 20.63 -10.08 -10.56
CA LYS A 330 21.00 -11.19 -9.67
C LYS A 330 21.14 -10.75 -8.21
N THR A 331 21.77 -9.62 -7.95
CA THR A 331 22.02 -9.12 -6.58
C THR A 331 20.73 -8.82 -5.84
N ARG A 332 19.78 -8.14 -6.50
CA ARG A 332 18.46 -7.82 -5.93
C ARG A 332 17.61 -9.07 -5.77
N ARG A 333 17.68 -10.01 -6.73
CA ARG A 333 16.99 -11.30 -6.65
C ARG A 333 17.49 -12.14 -5.49
N ASP A 334 18.81 -12.22 -5.31
CA ASP A 334 19.43 -12.97 -4.22
C ASP A 334 19.06 -12.38 -2.85
N TYR A 335 18.90 -11.06 -2.75
CA TYR A 335 18.41 -10.41 -1.54
C TYR A 335 17.02 -10.93 -1.13
N PHE A 336 16.08 -11.11 -2.06
CA PHE A 336 14.74 -11.64 -1.74
C PHE A 336 14.69 -13.15 -1.54
N LEU A 337 15.52 -13.91 -2.25
CA LEU A 337 15.49 -15.39 -2.17
C LEU A 337 16.27 -15.94 -0.98
N HIS A 338 17.30 -15.23 -0.55
CA HIS A 338 18.27 -15.71 0.44
C HIS A 338 18.53 -14.73 1.58
N GLY A 339 17.96 -13.51 1.52
CA GLY A 339 18.04 -12.53 2.60
C GLY A 339 17.28 -13.00 3.84
N GLU A 340 17.70 -12.57 5.01
CA GLU A 340 16.96 -12.74 6.25
C GLU A 340 15.73 -11.84 6.23
N HIS A 341 14.59 -12.39 5.78
CA HIS A 341 13.32 -11.68 5.84
C HIS A 341 12.61 -12.08 7.13
N PRO A 342 12.23 -11.12 7.97
CA PRO A 342 11.56 -11.42 9.24
C PRO A 342 10.15 -11.98 9.04
N GLY A 343 9.56 -11.85 7.83
CA GLY A 343 8.19 -12.23 7.50
C GLY A 343 8.07 -13.37 6.48
N GLN A 344 6.85 -13.89 6.34
CA GLN A 344 6.49 -14.86 5.30
C GLN A 344 6.48 -14.18 3.92
N VAL A 345 7.00 -14.87 2.90
CA VAL A 345 7.14 -14.34 1.54
C VAL A 345 6.35 -15.18 0.54
N PHE A 346 5.59 -14.52 -0.33
CA PHE A 346 4.93 -15.12 -1.49
C PHE A 346 5.52 -14.54 -2.78
N ILE A 347 5.92 -15.41 -3.69
CA ILE A 347 6.57 -15.04 -4.94
C ILE A 347 5.84 -15.65 -6.11
N THR A 348 5.42 -14.85 -7.08
CA THR A 348 4.94 -15.36 -8.36
C THR A 348 6.03 -15.30 -9.41
N CYS A 349 6.12 -16.33 -10.26
CA CYS A 349 7.06 -16.37 -11.39
C CYS A 349 6.53 -17.26 -12.53
N CYS A 350 7.09 -17.09 -13.72
CA CYS A 350 6.73 -17.90 -14.86
C CYS A 350 7.46 -19.26 -14.88
N ASP A 351 8.67 -19.32 -14.34
CA ASP A 351 9.53 -20.50 -14.39
C ASP A 351 9.66 -21.19 -13.02
N ARG A 352 9.75 -22.52 -13.07
CA ARG A 352 10.04 -23.38 -11.92
C ARG A 352 11.49 -23.19 -11.36
N GLY A 353 12.34 -22.48 -12.08
CA GLY A 353 13.75 -22.28 -11.68
C GLY A 353 13.88 -21.66 -10.30
N ALA A 354 13.11 -20.61 -9.99
CA ALA A 354 13.07 -19.97 -8.68
C ALA A 354 12.65 -20.94 -7.55
N ALA A 355 11.77 -21.92 -7.85
CA ALA A 355 11.32 -22.91 -6.88
C ALA A 355 12.40 -23.98 -6.54
N ARG A 356 13.45 -24.09 -7.35
CA ARG A 356 14.52 -25.09 -7.12
C ARG A 356 15.58 -24.62 -6.13
N THR A 357 15.68 -23.33 -5.91
CA THR A 357 16.66 -22.71 -4.99
C THR A 357 16.11 -22.51 -3.57
N LEU A 358 14.83 -22.85 -3.34
CA LEU A 358 14.19 -22.74 -2.04
C LEU A 358 14.72 -23.81 -1.09
N GLY A 359 15.25 -23.42 0.07
CA GLY A 359 15.64 -24.32 1.16
C GLY A 359 14.40 -24.91 1.84
N GLU A 360 13.83 -24.23 2.81
CA GLU A 360 12.65 -24.64 3.61
C GLU A 360 11.31 -24.03 3.12
N GLY A 361 11.19 -23.75 1.82
CA GLY A 361 9.99 -23.13 1.25
C GLY A 361 9.02 -24.13 0.61
N ALA A 362 7.83 -23.63 0.24
CA ALA A 362 6.85 -24.37 -0.56
C ALA A 362 6.79 -23.83 -2.00
N ALA A 363 6.57 -24.75 -2.94
CA ALA A 363 6.32 -24.39 -4.33
C ALA A 363 4.95 -24.89 -4.75
N PHE A 364 4.19 -24.06 -5.45
CA PHE A 364 2.85 -24.37 -5.94
C PHE A 364 2.79 -24.08 -7.43
N ARG A 365 2.16 -25.00 -8.19
CA ARG A 365 1.92 -24.78 -9.61
C ARG A 365 0.52 -24.18 -9.78
N MET A 366 0.44 -23.02 -10.42
CA MET A 366 -0.84 -22.43 -10.84
C MET A 366 -1.14 -22.85 -12.27
N LYS A 367 -2.33 -23.43 -12.50
CA LYS A 367 -2.85 -23.77 -13.82
C LYS A 367 -4.36 -23.56 -13.87
N GLU A 368 -4.84 -22.78 -14.83
CA GLU A 368 -6.28 -22.54 -15.07
C GLU A 368 -7.04 -22.09 -13.80
N GLY A 369 -6.42 -21.24 -12.99
CA GLY A 369 -7.03 -20.76 -11.73
C GLY A 369 -7.07 -21.78 -10.60
N GLN A 370 -6.37 -22.89 -10.72
CA GLN A 370 -6.23 -23.93 -9.69
C GLN A 370 -4.79 -24.05 -9.23
N LEU A 371 -4.59 -24.33 -7.94
CA LEU A 371 -3.28 -24.44 -7.31
C LEU A 371 -2.97 -25.92 -7.01
N TYR A 372 -1.81 -26.37 -7.47
CA TYR A 372 -1.36 -27.75 -7.30
C TYR A 372 -0.07 -27.79 -6.51
N LEU A 373 0.02 -28.69 -5.54
CA LEU A 373 1.31 -29.07 -4.93
C LEU A 373 2.14 -29.82 -5.97
N PRO A 374 3.42 -29.51 -6.13
CA PRO A 374 4.26 -30.29 -7.03
C PRO A 374 4.34 -31.73 -6.55
N ALA A 375 4.18 -32.71 -7.43
CA ALA A 375 4.40 -34.11 -7.12
C ALA A 375 5.78 -34.27 -6.49
N LYS A 376 5.85 -34.89 -5.29
CA LYS A 376 7.12 -35.24 -4.65
C LYS A 376 7.92 -36.06 -5.67
N ARG A 377 9.10 -35.59 -6.10
CA ARG A 377 9.99 -36.42 -6.90
C ARG A 377 10.29 -37.67 -6.11
N ALA A 378 9.89 -38.85 -6.59
CA ALA A 378 10.39 -40.12 -6.10
C ALA A 378 11.93 -40.02 -6.15
N LYS A 379 12.59 -40.11 -4.99
CA LYS A 379 14.05 -40.27 -4.94
C LYS A 379 14.37 -41.42 -5.86
N LYS A 380 15.03 -41.20 -7.00
CA LYS A 380 15.66 -42.27 -7.76
C LYS A 380 16.58 -42.99 -6.77
N ARG A 381 16.16 -44.15 -6.30
CA ARG A 381 17.09 -45.09 -5.66
C ARG A 381 18.23 -45.24 -6.64
N LYS A 382 19.43 -44.83 -6.26
CA LYS A 382 20.64 -45.34 -6.86
C LYS A 382 20.66 -46.83 -6.46
N GLU A 383 20.37 -47.68 -7.41
CA GLU A 383 20.73 -49.10 -7.28
C GLU A 383 22.26 -49.19 -7.21
N PRO A 384 22.76 -50.12 -6.41
CA PRO A 384 24.18 -50.27 -6.08
C PRO A 384 25.03 -50.65 -7.28
#